data_9e7e9178aaa6b977f7de993086ea2641
#
_entry.id   9e7e9178aaa6b977f7de993086ea2641
#
_cell.length_a   1.000
_cell.length_b   1.000
_cell.length_c   1.000
_cell.angle_alpha   90.00
_cell.angle_beta   90.00
_cell.angle_gamma   90.00
#
_symmetry.space_group_name_H-M   'P 1'
#
loop_
_entity.id
_entity.type
_entity.pdbx_description
1 polymer ?
#
loop_
_entity_poly.entity_id
_entity_poly.type
_entity_poly.pdbx_seq_one_letter_code
_entity_poly.pdbx_strand_id
1 'polypeptide(L)'
;MSNENPNKIKTTSNIKLKSYYGKNNPGEYPFTSGIYPRMYQDKLWTMRQYAGFSSAKKSNERYHYLLRQGVSGLSIAFDLPTQTGYDSDHEISDGEVGKVGVPISTIEDMRTLLDNIPLDQVSISMTINSTAIVLLSFLIVLAQENKIPLDKLKGTIQNDILKEYIARGTYIYPPKPSMKLVTDIFEYCSQNMKNWNTISISGYHIREAGATAVEELAFTFSNAIAYTKAAIEKFAQ
;
A
#
# COMPACT_ATOMS: atom_id res chain seq x y z
N MET A 1 -5.55 10.38 23.83
CA MET A 1 -6.18 11.42 22.98
C MET A 1 -7.59 11.61 23.49
N SER A 2 -7.94 12.82 23.94
CA SER A 2 -9.20 13.12 24.62
C SER A 2 -10.39 12.86 23.69
N ASN A 3 -11.33 12.04 24.15
CA ASN A 3 -12.66 11.86 23.53
C ASN A 3 -13.47 13.16 23.71
N GLU A 4 -13.04 14.24 23.08
CA GLU A 4 -13.87 15.43 23.05
C GLU A 4 -15.04 15.20 22.09
N ASN A 5 -16.24 15.33 22.67
CA ASN A 5 -17.49 15.22 21.95
C ASN A 5 -17.51 16.28 20.80
N PRO A 6 -17.50 15.88 19.52
CA PRO A 6 -17.39 16.79 18.38
C PRO A 6 -18.54 17.81 18.25
N ASN A 7 -19.61 17.63 19.01
CA ASN A 7 -20.69 18.62 19.13
C ASN A 7 -20.29 19.88 19.90
N LYS A 8 -19.05 20.01 20.35
CA LYS A 8 -18.55 21.15 21.16
C LYS A 8 -17.57 22.06 20.43
N ILE A 9 -17.30 21.85 19.16
CA ILE A 9 -16.38 22.74 18.42
C ILE A 9 -17.09 24.08 18.21
N LYS A 10 -16.49 25.14 18.76
CA LYS A 10 -16.96 26.52 18.61
C LYS A 10 -15.81 27.38 18.05
N THR A 11 -16.17 28.40 17.30
CA THR A 11 -15.22 29.45 16.91
C THR A 11 -14.78 30.28 18.12
N THR A 12 -13.75 31.09 17.95
CA THR A 12 -13.32 32.08 18.99
C THR A 12 -14.44 33.09 19.33
N SER A 13 -15.42 33.28 18.43
CA SER A 13 -16.62 34.09 18.66
C SER A 13 -17.77 33.29 19.30
N ASN A 14 -17.49 32.12 19.88
CA ASN A 14 -18.43 31.22 20.53
C ASN A 14 -19.58 30.68 19.62
N ILE A 15 -19.41 30.72 18.32
CA ILE A 15 -20.36 30.16 17.35
C ILE A 15 -20.14 28.65 17.27
N LYS A 16 -21.22 27.87 17.47
CA LYS A 16 -21.18 26.41 17.34
C LYS A 16 -21.03 26.01 15.87
N LEU A 17 -20.02 25.22 15.57
CA LEU A 17 -19.79 24.66 14.24
C LEU A 17 -20.59 23.37 14.04
N LYS A 18 -21.15 23.21 12.84
CA LYS A 18 -21.72 21.93 12.39
C LYS A 18 -20.61 20.98 11.98
N SER A 19 -20.89 19.68 11.98
CA SER A 19 -19.96 18.65 11.50
C SER A 19 -19.62 18.79 10.02
N TYR A 20 -20.55 19.32 9.21
CA TYR A 20 -20.34 19.66 7.80
C TYR A 20 -21.30 20.76 7.37
N TYR A 21 -20.97 21.38 6.24
CA TYR A 21 -21.78 22.38 5.54
C TYR A 21 -21.92 21.97 4.07
N GLY A 22 -23.13 21.76 3.60
CA GLY A 22 -23.40 21.35 2.23
C GLY A 22 -24.78 20.75 2.07
N LYS A 23 -25.16 20.45 0.82
CA LYS A 23 -26.42 19.84 0.47
C LYS A 23 -26.46 18.32 0.64
N ASN A 24 -25.32 17.67 0.43
CA ASN A 24 -25.19 16.21 0.48
C ASN A 24 -24.47 15.79 1.75
N ASN A 25 -24.93 14.71 2.38
CA ASN A 25 -24.28 14.17 3.57
C ASN A 25 -22.92 13.51 3.21
N PRO A 26 -21.87 13.76 4.00
CA PRO A 26 -20.64 12.97 3.88
C PRO A 26 -20.92 11.49 4.19
N GLY A 27 -20.21 10.57 3.51
CA GLY A 27 -20.36 9.13 3.69
C GLY A 27 -21.53 8.50 2.91
N GLU A 28 -22.28 9.30 2.16
CA GLU A 28 -23.39 8.84 1.32
C GLU A 28 -23.06 9.01 -0.17
N TYR A 29 -23.49 8.04 -1.00
CA TYR A 29 -23.35 8.15 -2.45
C TYR A 29 -24.08 9.41 -2.96
N PRO A 30 -23.51 10.17 -3.89
CA PRO A 30 -22.30 9.98 -4.69
C PRO A 30 -20.99 10.49 -4.06
N PHE A 31 -20.90 10.59 -2.74
CA PHE A 31 -19.70 10.93 -1.96
C PHE A 31 -19.09 12.31 -2.24
N THR A 32 -19.90 13.24 -2.75
CA THR A 32 -19.43 14.59 -3.12
C THR A 32 -19.01 15.46 -1.94
N SER A 33 -19.42 15.11 -0.72
CA SER A 33 -19.04 15.80 0.53
C SER A 33 -18.02 15.01 1.38
N GLY A 34 -17.53 13.88 0.85
CA GLY A 34 -16.55 13.02 1.52
C GLY A 34 -17.01 11.57 1.64
N ILE A 35 -16.06 10.65 1.70
CA ILE A 35 -16.29 9.19 1.73
C ILE A 35 -16.69 8.66 3.11
N TYR A 36 -16.50 9.44 4.17
CA TYR A 36 -16.87 9.07 5.54
C TYR A 36 -17.78 10.11 6.17
N PRO A 37 -18.70 9.72 7.08
CA PRO A 37 -19.69 10.65 7.68
C PRO A 37 -19.09 11.86 8.39
N ARG A 38 -17.88 11.72 8.94
CA ARG A 38 -17.21 12.75 9.71
C ARG A 38 -15.80 13.05 9.25
N MET A 39 -15.34 12.42 8.17
CA MET A 39 -14.03 12.63 7.56
C MET A 39 -12.91 12.73 8.61
N TYR A 40 -12.13 13.81 8.55
CA TYR A 40 -10.98 14.02 9.44
C TYR A 40 -11.33 14.46 10.87
N GLN A 41 -12.62 14.60 11.20
CA GLN A 41 -13.05 14.89 12.56
C GLN A 41 -12.98 13.66 13.48
N ASP A 42 -13.18 12.46 12.92
CA ASP A 42 -13.06 11.20 13.67
C ASP A 42 -11.62 10.69 13.69
N LYS A 43 -10.94 10.80 12.56
CA LYS A 43 -9.58 10.34 12.41
C LYS A 43 -8.84 11.24 11.42
N LEU A 44 -7.70 11.74 11.83
CA LEU A 44 -6.80 12.46 10.93
C LEU A 44 -6.28 11.53 9.83
N TRP A 45 -5.82 12.11 8.73
CA TRP A 45 -5.15 11.39 7.66
C TRP A 45 -3.93 10.61 8.18
N THR A 46 -3.61 9.53 7.52
CA THR A 46 -2.41 8.74 7.84
C THR A 46 -1.16 9.53 7.44
N MET A 47 -0.35 9.91 8.41
CA MET A 47 0.99 10.44 8.16
C MET A 47 1.89 9.27 7.76
N ARG A 48 2.43 9.31 6.54
CA ARG A 48 3.20 8.22 5.95
C ARG A 48 4.46 8.74 5.28
N GLN A 49 5.57 8.03 5.51
CA GLN A 49 6.81 8.28 4.80
C GLN A 49 7.25 7.04 4.01
N TYR A 50 7.75 7.27 2.81
CA TYR A 50 8.40 6.26 1.97
C TYR A 50 9.85 6.13 2.41
N ALA A 51 10.24 4.95 2.88
CA ALA A 51 11.56 4.69 3.41
C ALA A 51 11.95 3.23 3.23
N GLY A 52 13.22 3.00 2.96
CA GLY A 52 13.88 1.71 2.82
C GLY A 52 15.25 1.93 2.23
N PHE A 53 16.29 1.37 2.83
CA PHE A 53 17.67 1.54 2.38
C PHE A 53 18.61 0.58 3.08
N SER A 54 19.76 0.32 2.49
CA SER A 54 20.90 -0.40 3.06
C SER A 54 20.58 -1.84 3.47
N SER A 55 19.91 -2.04 4.59
CA SER A 55 19.58 -3.37 5.12
C SER A 55 18.24 -3.35 5.87
N ALA A 56 17.64 -4.52 6.09
CA ALA A 56 16.43 -4.69 6.88
C ALA A 56 16.57 -4.04 8.27
N LYS A 57 17.69 -4.28 8.96
CA LYS A 57 17.98 -3.71 10.28
C LYS A 57 18.03 -2.17 10.26
N LYS A 58 18.76 -1.58 9.32
CA LYS A 58 18.86 -0.11 9.19
C LYS A 58 17.51 0.52 8.88
N SER A 59 16.73 -0.12 8.02
CA SER A 59 15.38 0.33 7.69
C SER A 59 14.43 0.21 8.88
N ASN A 60 14.52 -0.87 9.68
CA ASN A 60 13.77 -1.03 10.92
C ASN A 60 14.08 0.08 11.93
N GLU A 61 15.36 0.39 12.18
CA GLU A 61 15.78 1.52 13.02
C GLU A 61 15.13 2.84 12.57
N ARG A 62 15.08 3.07 11.25
CA ARG A 62 14.42 4.25 10.66
C ARG A 62 12.91 4.23 10.88
N TYR A 63 12.24 3.08 10.74
CA TYR A 63 10.81 2.96 10.97
C TYR A 63 10.45 3.25 12.43
N HIS A 64 11.19 2.73 13.38
CA HIS A 64 11.02 3.07 14.80
C HIS A 64 11.21 4.56 15.06
N TYR A 65 12.21 5.19 14.44
CA TYR A 65 12.37 6.64 14.54
C TYR A 65 11.14 7.38 14.02
N LEU A 66 10.65 7.04 12.82
CA LEU A 66 9.48 7.68 12.22
C LEU A 66 8.22 7.52 13.08
N LEU A 67 7.98 6.34 13.63
CA LEU A 67 6.84 6.08 14.51
C LEU A 67 6.92 6.93 15.79
N ARG A 68 8.11 7.09 16.38
CA ARG A 68 8.32 8.00 17.52
C ARG A 68 8.10 9.47 17.17
N GLN A 69 8.25 9.86 15.91
CA GLN A 69 7.96 11.22 15.42
C GLN A 69 6.47 11.42 15.06
N GLY A 70 5.60 10.45 15.34
CA GLY A 70 4.16 10.56 15.13
C GLY A 70 3.67 10.12 13.75
N VAL A 71 4.52 9.50 12.94
CA VAL A 71 4.09 8.83 11.71
C VAL A 71 3.17 7.67 12.07
N SER A 72 2.03 7.54 11.40
CA SER A 72 1.01 6.52 11.67
C SER A 72 0.93 5.43 10.59
N GLY A 73 1.76 5.52 9.57
CA GLY A 73 1.88 4.53 8.51
C GLY A 73 3.29 4.50 7.93
N LEU A 74 3.72 3.33 7.53
CA LEU A 74 4.99 3.10 6.88
C LEU A 74 4.77 2.79 5.40
N SER A 75 5.63 3.29 4.53
CA SER A 75 5.67 2.93 3.13
C SER A 75 7.05 2.36 2.82
N ILE A 76 7.09 1.07 2.52
CA ILE A 76 8.34 0.33 2.34
C ILE A 76 8.85 0.52 0.92
N ALA A 77 10.07 1.03 0.80
CA ALA A 77 10.84 1.07 -0.43
C ALA A 77 11.71 -0.18 -0.52
N PHE A 78 11.43 -1.05 -1.47
CA PHE A 78 12.24 -2.24 -1.75
C PHE A 78 13.30 -1.92 -2.80
N ASP A 79 14.46 -2.56 -2.68
CA ASP A 79 15.53 -2.42 -3.66
C ASP A 79 15.20 -3.11 -5.01
N LEU A 80 16.03 -2.88 -6.01
CA LEU A 80 15.79 -3.39 -7.35
C LEU A 80 15.85 -4.92 -7.43
N PRO A 81 16.80 -5.63 -6.79
CA PRO A 81 16.78 -7.09 -6.73
C PRO A 81 15.46 -7.64 -6.18
N THR A 82 15.00 -7.15 -5.03
CA THR A 82 13.71 -7.54 -4.44
C THR A 82 12.53 -7.30 -5.41
N GLN A 83 12.54 -6.19 -6.15
CA GLN A 83 11.47 -5.86 -7.10
C GLN A 83 11.48 -6.79 -8.33
N THR A 84 12.64 -7.28 -8.74
CA THR A 84 12.83 -8.13 -9.93
C THR A 84 12.95 -9.62 -9.60
N GLY A 85 12.86 -9.99 -8.31
CA GLY A 85 12.81 -11.38 -7.86
C GLY A 85 14.17 -12.06 -7.78
N TYR A 86 15.22 -11.29 -7.58
CA TYR A 86 16.56 -11.82 -7.33
C TYR A 86 16.90 -11.74 -5.85
N ASP A 87 17.56 -12.76 -5.33
CA ASP A 87 18.15 -12.74 -4.00
C ASP A 87 19.38 -11.83 -3.97
N SER A 88 19.72 -11.34 -2.78
CA SER A 88 20.81 -10.37 -2.61
C SER A 88 22.19 -10.94 -2.94
N ASP A 89 22.37 -12.26 -2.91
CA ASP A 89 23.59 -12.96 -3.25
C ASP A 89 23.69 -13.40 -4.72
N HIS A 90 22.66 -13.12 -5.51
CA HIS A 90 22.68 -13.40 -6.94
C HIS A 90 23.65 -12.44 -7.67
N GLU A 91 24.42 -12.93 -8.62
CA GLU A 91 25.42 -12.15 -9.36
C GLU A 91 24.88 -10.86 -9.99
N ILE A 92 23.61 -10.90 -10.49
CA ILE A 92 22.95 -9.76 -11.12
C ILE A 92 22.57 -8.66 -10.12
N SER A 93 22.54 -8.98 -8.83
CA SER A 93 22.19 -8.05 -7.75
C SER A 93 23.40 -7.21 -7.29
N ASP A 94 24.60 -7.53 -7.76
CA ASP A 94 25.81 -6.82 -7.35
C ASP A 94 25.72 -5.32 -7.65
N GLY A 95 26.06 -4.51 -6.66
CA GLY A 95 25.98 -3.05 -6.76
C GLY A 95 24.59 -2.42 -6.64
N GLU A 96 23.51 -3.22 -6.57
CA GLU A 96 22.12 -2.72 -6.43
C GLU A 96 21.48 -3.05 -5.08
N VAL A 97 22.05 -4.00 -4.32
CA VAL A 97 21.53 -4.42 -3.02
C VAL A 97 21.49 -3.24 -2.03
N GLY A 98 20.32 -2.93 -1.51
CA GLY A 98 20.12 -1.88 -0.51
C GLY A 98 20.32 -0.43 -0.99
N LYS A 99 20.52 -0.21 -2.29
CA LYS A 99 20.87 1.10 -2.87
C LYS A 99 19.65 2.05 -2.95
N VAL A 100 18.55 1.59 -3.54
CA VAL A 100 17.33 2.39 -3.73
C VAL A 100 16.15 1.93 -2.88
N GLY A 101 16.38 0.99 -1.99
CA GLY A 101 15.38 0.42 -1.13
C GLY A 101 15.98 -0.61 -0.19
N VAL A 102 15.16 -1.29 0.59
CA VAL A 102 15.57 -2.36 1.49
C VAL A 102 15.58 -3.70 0.76
N PRO A 103 16.67 -4.49 0.87
CA PRO A 103 16.73 -5.85 0.34
C PRO A 103 15.92 -6.81 1.23
N ILE A 104 15.03 -7.58 0.60
CA ILE A 104 14.25 -8.63 1.26
C ILE A 104 14.28 -9.87 0.37
N SER A 105 15.17 -10.79 0.67
CA SER A 105 15.30 -12.07 -0.03
C SER A 105 14.54 -13.19 0.68
N THR A 106 14.42 -13.10 2.01
CA THR A 106 13.87 -14.16 2.86
C THR A 106 12.84 -13.64 3.86
N ILE A 107 12.11 -14.57 4.47
CA ILE A 107 11.22 -14.26 5.60
C ILE A 107 11.99 -13.69 6.81
N GLU A 108 13.26 -14.07 6.99
CA GLU A 108 14.11 -13.55 8.07
C GLU A 108 14.42 -12.06 7.88
N ASP A 109 14.61 -11.63 6.64
CA ASP A 109 14.77 -10.20 6.33
C ASP A 109 13.48 -9.43 6.67
N MET A 110 12.32 -10.00 6.34
CA MET A 110 11.03 -9.39 6.68
C MET A 110 10.81 -9.35 8.21
N ARG A 111 11.19 -10.40 8.94
CA ARG A 111 11.16 -10.39 10.42
C ARG A 111 12.04 -9.29 10.98
N THR A 112 13.27 -9.16 10.47
CA THR A 112 14.18 -8.10 10.88
C THR A 112 13.65 -6.71 10.54
N LEU A 113 13.08 -6.55 9.35
CA LEU A 113 12.52 -5.27 8.88
C LEU A 113 11.38 -4.78 9.77
N LEU A 114 10.51 -5.69 10.17
CA LEU A 114 9.28 -5.37 10.93
C LEU A 114 9.38 -5.75 12.42
N ASP A 115 10.59 -6.01 12.92
CA ASP A 115 10.81 -6.33 14.32
C ASP A 115 10.26 -5.24 15.25
N ASN A 116 9.42 -5.66 16.21
CA ASN A 116 8.77 -4.77 17.18
C ASN A 116 7.90 -3.64 16.57
N ILE A 117 7.48 -3.76 15.30
CA ILE A 117 6.49 -2.85 14.70
C ILE A 117 5.08 -3.36 15.03
N PRO A 118 4.19 -2.54 15.63
CA PRO A 118 2.83 -2.96 15.97
C PRO A 118 1.94 -3.04 14.71
N LEU A 119 1.96 -4.20 14.03
CA LEU A 119 1.32 -4.42 12.73
C LEU A 119 -0.20 -4.24 12.75
N ASP A 120 -0.84 -4.38 13.91
CA ASP A 120 -2.28 -4.15 14.12
C ASP A 120 -2.64 -2.66 14.24
N GLN A 121 -1.67 -1.80 14.50
CA GLN A 121 -1.84 -0.36 14.73
C GLN A 121 -1.30 0.48 13.58
N VAL A 122 -0.19 0.08 12.98
CA VAL A 122 0.51 0.81 11.93
C VAL A 122 0.01 0.34 10.56
N SER A 123 -0.37 1.29 9.69
CA SER A 123 -0.70 0.97 8.31
C SER A 123 0.58 0.78 7.49
N ILE A 124 0.70 -0.36 6.80
CA ILE A 124 1.88 -0.71 5.99
C ILE A 124 1.53 -0.62 4.51
N SER A 125 2.30 0.16 3.76
CA SER A 125 2.21 0.20 2.30
C SER A 125 3.48 -0.40 1.69
N MET A 126 3.30 -1.30 0.74
CA MET A 126 4.39 -1.95 0.01
C MET A 126 4.35 -1.54 -1.46
N THR A 127 5.37 -0.80 -1.89
CA THR A 127 5.53 -0.40 -3.29
C THR A 127 6.24 -1.54 -4.03
N ILE A 128 5.47 -2.56 -4.39
CA ILE A 128 5.97 -3.78 -5.00
C ILE A 128 4.94 -4.35 -5.99
N ASN A 129 5.38 -4.94 -7.08
CA ASN A 129 4.53 -5.42 -8.18
C ASN A 129 4.78 -6.89 -8.50
N SER A 130 5.83 -7.25 -9.22
CA SER A 130 6.07 -8.63 -9.67
C SER A 130 6.22 -9.63 -8.53
N THR A 131 6.90 -9.25 -7.46
CA THR A 131 7.10 -10.05 -6.24
C THR A 131 6.08 -9.75 -5.15
N ALA A 132 5.02 -9.00 -5.46
CA ALA A 132 4.01 -8.59 -4.50
C ALA A 132 3.42 -9.77 -3.70
N ILE A 133 3.12 -10.88 -4.36
CA ILE A 133 2.55 -12.06 -3.72
C ILE A 133 3.51 -12.67 -2.68
N VAL A 134 4.81 -12.67 -2.95
CA VAL A 134 5.83 -13.19 -2.03
C VAL A 134 5.94 -12.29 -0.81
N LEU A 135 6.10 -10.97 -1.01
CA LEU A 135 6.25 -10.00 0.09
C LEU A 135 4.98 -9.93 0.97
N LEU A 136 3.80 -10.04 0.36
CA LEU A 136 2.55 -10.13 1.11
C LEU A 136 2.47 -11.43 1.91
N SER A 137 2.90 -12.57 1.34
CA SER A 137 2.96 -13.84 2.05
C SER A 137 3.89 -13.77 3.26
N PHE A 138 5.05 -13.13 3.14
CA PHE A 138 5.95 -12.90 4.28
C PHE A 138 5.26 -12.10 5.39
N LEU A 139 4.56 -11.01 5.04
CA LEU A 139 3.80 -10.22 6.02
C LEU A 139 2.71 -11.04 6.70
N ILE A 140 1.99 -11.88 5.96
CA ILE A 140 0.94 -12.77 6.49
C ILE A 140 1.53 -13.76 7.49
N VAL A 141 2.61 -14.44 7.12
CA VAL A 141 3.30 -15.39 8.02
C VAL A 141 3.77 -14.68 9.28
N LEU A 142 4.40 -13.52 9.15
CA LEU A 142 4.86 -12.72 10.29
C LEU A 142 3.70 -12.32 11.22
N ALA A 143 2.56 -11.93 10.68
CA ALA A 143 1.38 -11.63 11.48
C ALA A 143 0.86 -12.85 12.23
N GLN A 144 0.83 -14.01 11.58
CA GLN A 144 0.41 -15.28 12.20
C GLN A 144 1.36 -15.71 13.33
N GLU A 145 2.67 -15.62 13.14
CA GLU A 145 3.68 -15.90 14.16
C GLU A 145 3.51 -15.00 15.38
N ASN A 146 3.20 -13.72 15.17
CA ASN A 146 2.93 -12.74 16.22
C ASN A 146 1.49 -12.80 16.75
N LYS A 147 0.68 -13.78 16.33
CA LYS A 147 -0.72 -13.96 16.73
C LYS A 147 -1.61 -12.75 16.46
N ILE A 148 -1.30 -11.99 15.42
CA ILE A 148 -2.07 -10.84 14.97
C ILE A 148 -3.14 -11.33 13.98
N PRO A 149 -4.43 -11.12 14.24
CA PRO A 149 -5.49 -11.46 13.30
C PRO A 149 -5.32 -10.71 11.97
N LEU A 150 -5.46 -11.41 10.84
CA LEU A 150 -5.21 -10.84 9.52
C LEU A 150 -6.18 -9.68 9.17
N ASP A 151 -7.38 -9.68 9.74
CA ASP A 151 -8.35 -8.60 9.61
C ASP A 151 -7.92 -7.30 10.32
N LYS A 152 -6.92 -7.35 11.21
CA LYS A 152 -6.32 -6.17 11.85
C LYS A 152 -5.23 -5.53 11.01
N LEU A 153 -4.64 -6.27 10.06
CA LEU A 153 -3.65 -5.70 9.16
C LEU A 153 -4.29 -4.62 8.28
N LYS A 154 -3.65 -3.46 8.25
CA LYS A 154 -4.08 -2.30 7.45
C LYS A 154 -2.94 -1.87 6.55
N GLY A 155 -3.26 -1.65 5.30
CA GLY A 155 -2.22 -1.23 4.37
C GLY A 155 -2.63 -1.38 2.92
N THR A 156 -1.60 -1.34 2.09
CA THR A 156 -1.74 -1.44 0.64
C THR A 156 -0.55 -2.18 0.07
N ILE A 157 -0.79 -3.03 -0.90
CA ILE A 157 0.25 -3.51 -1.80
C ILE A 157 -0.01 -2.91 -3.18
N GLN A 158 1.04 -2.41 -3.86
CA GLN A 158 0.83 -1.74 -5.15
C GLN A 158 0.27 -2.70 -6.18
N ASN A 159 0.91 -3.85 -6.41
CA ASN A 159 0.37 -4.96 -7.20
C ASN A 159 -0.16 -4.55 -8.60
N ASP A 160 0.41 -3.48 -9.16
CA ASP A 160 0.06 -2.94 -10.47
C ASP A 160 1.07 -3.41 -11.52
N ILE A 161 0.84 -4.61 -12.06
CA ILE A 161 1.80 -5.24 -12.97
C ILE A 161 1.70 -4.69 -14.40
N LEU A 162 0.54 -4.21 -14.84
CA LEU A 162 0.37 -3.76 -16.23
C LEU A 162 1.24 -2.54 -16.54
N LYS A 163 1.40 -1.61 -15.59
CA LYS A 163 2.29 -0.47 -15.77
C LYS A 163 3.76 -0.86 -15.90
N GLU A 164 4.17 -2.00 -15.35
CA GLU A 164 5.53 -2.49 -15.47
C GLU A 164 5.86 -2.85 -16.93
N TYR A 165 4.91 -3.44 -17.67
CA TYR A 165 5.08 -3.71 -19.09
C TYR A 165 5.05 -2.47 -19.96
N ILE A 166 4.30 -1.45 -19.53
CA ILE A 166 4.11 -0.21 -20.30
C ILE A 166 5.28 0.75 -20.13
N ALA A 167 5.75 0.94 -18.89
CA ALA A 167 6.61 2.08 -18.56
C ALA A 167 7.84 1.75 -17.72
N ARG A 168 7.75 0.81 -16.75
CA ARG A 168 8.77 0.69 -15.71
C ARG A 168 9.74 -0.47 -15.89
N GLY A 169 9.31 -1.58 -16.44
CA GLY A 169 10.18 -2.69 -16.85
C GLY A 169 10.56 -3.70 -15.74
N THR A 170 10.04 -3.58 -14.50
CA THR A 170 10.35 -4.50 -13.41
C THR A 170 9.36 -5.67 -13.32
N TYR A 171 9.16 -6.38 -14.42
CA TYR A 171 8.33 -7.59 -14.47
C TYR A 171 9.19 -8.85 -14.55
N ILE A 172 8.64 -9.98 -14.07
CA ILE A 172 9.29 -11.29 -14.05
C ILE A 172 8.58 -12.26 -15.01
N TYR A 173 7.26 -12.32 -14.91
CA TYR A 173 6.45 -13.27 -15.67
C TYR A 173 5.76 -12.59 -16.86
N PRO A 174 5.34 -13.36 -17.88
CA PRO A 174 4.47 -12.85 -18.95
C PRO A 174 3.14 -12.29 -18.40
N PRO A 175 2.41 -11.45 -19.16
CA PRO A 175 1.22 -10.76 -18.68
C PRO A 175 0.14 -11.69 -18.08
N LYS A 176 -0.17 -12.81 -18.75
CA LYS A 176 -1.24 -13.71 -18.30
C LYS A 176 -0.96 -14.38 -16.94
N PRO A 177 0.22 -15.01 -16.70
CA PRO A 177 0.59 -15.49 -15.36
C PRO A 177 0.61 -14.37 -14.32
N SER A 178 1.13 -13.18 -14.66
CA SER A 178 1.17 -12.05 -13.74
C SER A 178 -0.24 -11.59 -13.33
N MET A 179 -1.17 -11.51 -14.26
CA MET A 179 -2.57 -11.18 -13.95
C MET A 179 -3.22 -12.24 -13.04
N LYS A 180 -2.86 -13.52 -13.20
CA LYS A 180 -3.32 -14.58 -12.28
C LYS A 180 -2.84 -14.32 -10.86
N LEU A 181 -1.55 -14.00 -10.68
CA LEU A 181 -1.01 -13.69 -9.34
C LEU A 181 -1.70 -12.46 -8.70
N VAL A 182 -1.99 -11.43 -9.49
CA VAL A 182 -2.75 -10.25 -9.04
C VAL A 182 -4.14 -10.64 -8.54
N THR A 183 -4.87 -11.45 -9.30
CA THR A 183 -6.23 -11.87 -8.93
C THR A 183 -6.25 -12.88 -7.78
N ASP A 184 -5.22 -13.72 -7.62
CA ASP A 184 -5.05 -14.60 -6.47
C ASP A 184 -4.89 -13.79 -5.16
N ILE A 185 -4.15 -12.65 -5.21
CA ILE A 185 -4.09 -11.69 -4.07
C ILE A 185 -5.48 -11.11 -3.78
N PHE A 186 -6.25 -10.72 -4.80
CA PHE A 186 -7.60 -10.19 -4.61
C PHE A 186 -8.49 -11.20 -3.89
N GLU A 187 -8.51 -12.45 -4.36
CA GLU A 187 -9.30 -13.53 -3.77
C GLU A 187 -8.92 -13.78 -2.31
N TYR A 188 -7.64 -13.99 -2.04
CA TYR A 188 -7.17 -14.26 -0.68
C TYR A 188 -7.51 -13.12 0.29
N CYS A 189 -7.22 -11.88 -0.11
CA CYS A 189 -7.45 -10.73 0.76
C CYS A 189 -8.94 -10.45 0.97
N SER A 190 -9.79 -10.68 -0.02
CA SER A 190 -11.25 -10.51 0.15
C SER A 190 -11.83 -11.39 1.24
N GLN A 191 -11.25 -12.57 1.44
CA GLN A 191 -11.69 -13.55 2.42
C GLN A 191 -11.04 -13.34 3.80
N ASN A 192 -9.76 -12.94 3.83
CA ASN A 192 -8.92 -13.01 5.03
C ASN A 192 -8.45 -11.65 5.55
N MET A 193 -8.38 -10.61 4.71
CA MET A 193 -7.72 -9.32 5.02
C MET A 193 -8.60 -8.13 4.64
N LYS A 194 -9.76 -7.99 5.26
CA LYS A 194 -10.81 -7.00 4.88
C LYS A 194 -10.35 -5.53 4.92
N ASN A 195 -9.29 -5.22 5.67
CA ASN A 195 -8.73 -3.87 5.79
C ASN A 195 -7.49 -3.63 4.92
N TRP A 196 -7.20 -4.56 3.98
CA TRP A 196 -6.06 -4.49 3.10
C TRP A 196 -6.45 -4.05 1.69
N ASN A 197 -5.80 -3.02 1.17
CA ASN A 197 -5.97 -2.60 -0.22
C ASN A 197 -5.08 -3.47 -1.12
N THR A 198 -5.69 -4.22 -2.00
CA THR A 198 -5.05 -5.26 -2.81
C THR A 198 -4.37 -4.75 -4.06
N ILE A 199 -4.63 -3.50 -4.44
CA ILE A 199 -4.02 -2.85 -5.61
C ILE A 199 -3.98 -1.33 -5.44
N SER A 200 -2.97 -0.71 -6.05
CA SER A 200 -2.87 0.74 -6.22
C SER A 200 -2.44 1.04 -7.64
N ILE A 201 -3.41 1.36 -8.50
CA ILE A 201 -3.20 1.59 -9.93
C ILE A 201 -2.63 3.00 -10.12
N SER A 202 -1.43 3.07 -10.72
CA SER A 202 -0.64 4.31 -10.80
C SER A 202 -0.41 4.74 -12.24
N GLY A 203 -0.69 6.02 -12.54
CA GLY A 203 -0.48 6.61 -13.86
C GLY A 203 0.85 7.34 -14.02
N TYR A 204 1.42 7.91 -12.95
CA TYR A 204 2.55 8.82 -13.07
C TYR A 204 3.80 8.20 -13.74
N HIS A 205 4.05 6.91 -13.60
CA HIS A 205 5.16 6.22 -14.29
C HIS A 205 5.01 6.29 -15.81
N ILE A 206 3.78 6.19 -16.32
CA ILE A 206 3.44 6.30 -17.74
C ILE A 206 3.71 7.75 -18.19
N ARG A 207 3.36 8.71 -17.34
CA ARG A 207 3.64 10.13 -17.56
C ARG A 207 5.14 10.41 -17.64
N GLU A 208 5.92 9.90 -16.71
CA GLU A 208 7.38 10.03 -16.68
C GLU A 208 8.06 9.33 -17.87
N ALA A 209 7.47 8.27 -18.40
CA ALA A 209 7.93 7.60 -19.62
C ALA A 209 7.62 8.39 -20.91
N GLY A 210 7.01 9.57 -20.82
CA GLY A 210 6.80 10.49 -21.93
C GLY A 210 5.36 10.63 -22.41
N ALA A 211 4.39 9.99 -21.77
CA ALA A 211 2.98 10.14 -22.12
C ALA A 211 2.46 11.55 -21.83
N THR A 212 1.49 12.01 -22.61
CA THR A 212 0.72 13.23 -22.31
C THR A 212 -0.22 12.99 -21.12
N ALA A 213 -0.77 14.04 -20.53
CA ALA A 213 -1.74 13.93 -19.43
C ALA A 213 -3.00 13.12 -19.84
N VAL A 214 -3.43 13.24 -21.10
CA VAL A 214 -4.57 12.49 -21.64
C VAL A 214 -4.23 11.01 -21.76
N GLU A 215 -3.06 10.68 -22.28
CA GLU A 215 -2.58 9.29 -22.40
C GLU A 215 -2.36 8.65 -21.04
N GLU A 216 -1.78 9.39 -20.05
CA GLU A 216 -1.66 8.91 -18.68
C GLU A 216 -3.01 8.46 -18.12
N LEU A 217 -4.04 9.29 -18.24
CA LEU A 217 -5.39 8.95 -17.79
C LEU A 217 -5.97 7.77 -18.57
N ALA A 218 -5.84 7.79 -19.91
CA ALA A 218 -6.39 6.74 -20.76
C ALA A 218 -5.78 5.37 -20.45
N PHE A 219 -4.46 5.28 -20.32
CA PHE A 219 -3.77 4.04 -19.99
C PHE A 219 -4.07 3.58 -18.55
N THR A 220 -4.08 4.50 -17.59
CA THR A 220 -4.40 4.17 -16.19
C THR A 220 -5.80 3.60 -16.05
N PHE A 221 -6.81 4.22 -16.67
CA PHE A 221 -8.18 3.69 -16.64
C PHE A 221 -8.32 2.41 -17.45
N SER A 222 -7.62 2.25 -18.56
CA SER A 222 -7.59 1.00 -19.31
C SER A 222 -7.06 -0.15 -18.45
N ASN A 223 -5.95 0.08 -17.72
CA ASN A 223 -5.41 -0.89 -16.76
C ASN A 223 -6.43 -1.20 -15.66
N ALA A 224 -7.10 -0.19 -15.10
CA ALA A 224 -8.13 -0.38 -14.07
C ALA A 224 -9.29 -1.26 -14.57
N ILE A 225 -9.74 -1.03 -15.81
CA ILE A 225 -10.78 -1.85 -16.45
C ILE A 225 -10.29 -3.30 -16.63
N ALA A 226 -9.04 -3.50 -17.06
CA ALA A 226 -8.46 -4.83 -17.23
C ALA A 226 -8.39 -5.61 -15.91
N TYR A 227 -7.91 -4.98 -14.83
CA TYR A 227 -7.90 -5.57 -13.50
C TYR A 227 -9.31 -5.90 -13.00
N THR A 228 -10.26 -4.99 -13.19
CA THR A 228 -11.65 -5.21 -12.77
C THR A 228 -12.28 -6.40 -13.50
N LYS A 229 -12.09 -6.51 -14.81
CA LYS A 229 -12.57 -7.65 -15.60
C LYS A 229 -11.97 -8.96 -15.12
N ALA A 230 -10.64 -9.00 -14.94
CA ALA A 230 -9.96 -10.19 -14.43
C ALA A 230 -10.43 -10.61 -13.03
N ALA A 231 -10.71 -9.63 -12.15
CA ALA A 231 -11.28 -9.89 -10.84
C ALA A 231 -12.70 -10.47 -10.92
N ILE A 232 -13.57 -9.89 -11.76
CA ILE A 232 -14.94 -10.39 -11.97
C ILE A 232 -14.91 -11.83 -12.49
N GLU A 233 -14.07 -12.12 -13.48
CA GLU A 233 -13.91 -13.47 -14.02
C GLU A 233 -13.43 -14.47 -12.96
N LYS A 234 -12.50 -14.04 -12.09
CA LYS A 234 -11.99 -14.86 -10.99
C LYS A 234 -13.04 -15.17 -9.93
N PHE A 235 -13.87 -14.20 -9.57
CA PHE A 235 -14.92 -14.36 -8.55
C PHE A 235 -16.21 -15.01 -9.08
N ALA A 236 -16.36 -15.14 -10.39
CA ALA A 236 -17.50 -15.82 -11.03
C ALA A 236 -17.30 -17.34 -11.16
N GLN A 237 -16.10 -17.84 -10.89
CA GLN A 237 -15.75 -19.27 -10.89
C GLN A 237 -16.01 -19.89 -9.52
#